data_aa3201fabce73fecf13d79a2e2019624
#
_entry.id   aa3201fabce73fecf13d79a2e2019624
#
_cell.length_a   1.000
_cell.length_b   1.000
_cell.length_c   1.000
_cell.angle_alpha   90.00
_cell.angle_beta   90.00
_cell.angle_gamma   90.00
#
_symmetry.space_group_name_H-M   'P 1'
#
loop_
_entity.id
_entity.type
_entity.pdbx_description
1 polymer ?
#
loop_
_entity_poly.entity_id
_entity_poly.type
_entity_poly.pdbx_seq_one_letter_code
_entity_poly.pdbx_strand_id
1 'polypeptide(L)'
;MAAMLLLTPSCKFMESINPFGKKARAAEALYKQQEAFRIADSIKVATEKIAEEQRQAELARLAAEQEAVRAAESAAKFHIIVGSFLTPEYAQSWLNHCREMGYDARIIDWNDGRWKMVSANSYETLRAAYNELPAFLTRFDMEAWVLTGK
;
A
#
# COMPACT_ATOMS: atom_id res chain seq x y z
N MET A 1 -15.27 -64.35 -60.94
CA MET A 1 -15.15 -63.69 -59.66
C MET A 1 -15.45 -62.21 -59.87
N ALA A 2 -16.66 -61.77 -59.53
CA ALA A 2 -17.13 -60.41 -59.73
C ALA A 2 -16.87 -59.62 -58.45
N ALA A 3 -16.05 -58.54 -58.51
CA ALA A 3 -15.80 -57.62 -57.41
C ALA A 3 -16.82 -56.51 -57.44
N MET A 4 -17.73 -56.50 -56.45
CA MET A 4 -18.80 -55.53 -56.26
C MET A 4 -18.23 -54.32 -55.50
N LEU A 5 -17.96 -53.21 -56.16
CA LEU A 5 -17.56 -51.92 -55.57
C LEU A 5 -18.78 -51.24 -54.95
N LEU A 6 -18.87 -51.28 -53.62
CA LEU A 6 -19.85 -50.47 -52.87
C LEU A 6 -19.40 -49.00 -52.81
N LEU A 7 -20.03 -48.16 -53.60
CA LEU A 7 -19.94 -46.70 -53.51
C LEU A 7 -20.78 -46.24 -52.29
N THR A 8 -20.09 -45.87 -51.20
CA THR A 8 -20.69 -45.17 -50.08
C THR A 8 -20.91 -43.69 -50.46
N PRO A 9 -22.10 -43.15 -50.42
CA PRO A 9 -22.32 -41.70 -50.64
C PRO A 9 -21.80 -40.92 -49.45
N SER A 10 -20.82 -40.07 -49.73
CA SER A 10 -20.23 -39.16 -48.74
C SER A 10 -21.27 -38.21 -48.19
N CYS A 11 -21.60 -38.28 -46.92
CA CYS A 11 -22.55 -37.42 -46.19
C CYS A 11 -22.23 -35.90 -46.28
N LYS A 12 -21.08 -35.54 -46.78
CA LYS A 12 -20.64 -34.11 -46.95
C LYS A 12 -21.40 -33.38 -48.06
N PHE A 13 -21.97 -34.10 -49.04
CA PHE A 13 -22.65 -33.46 -50.15
C PHE A 13 -24.04 -32.94 -49.77
N MET A 14 -24.74 -33.55 -48.82
CA MET A 14 -26.06 -33.10 -48.35
C MET A 14 -26.02 -31.84 -47.48
N GLU A 15 -24.90 -31.54 -46.82
CA GLU A 15 -24.71 -30.34 -46.01
C GLU A 15 -24.64 -29.05 -46.79
N SER A 16 -24.26 -29.14 -48.06
CA SER A 16 -24.10 -27.99 -48.97
C SER A 16 -25.45 -27.47 -49.54
N ILE A 17 -26.51 -28.24 -49.46
CA ILE A 17 -27.79 -27.96 -50.12
C ILE A 17 -28.88 -27.43 -49.18
N ASN A 18 -28.58 -27.38 -47.85
CA ASN A 18 -29.58 -26.92 -46.89
C ASN A 18 -29.36 -25.44 -46.50
N PRO A 19 -29.99 -24.45 -47.18
CA PRO A 19 -29.85 -23.02 -46.91
C PRO A 19 -30.41 -22.62 -45.55
N PHE A 20 -31.31 -23.41 -44.96
CA PHE A 20 -31.86 -23.18 -43.62
C PHE A 20 -30.87 -23.56 -42.52
N GLY A 21 -30.05 -24.61 -42.71
CA GLY A 21 -29.02 -25.01 -41.75
C GLY A 21 -27.87 -23.98 -41.61
N LYS A 22 -27.51 -23.31 -42.69
CA LYS A 22 -26.48 -22.26 -42.66
C LYS A 22 -26.93 -21.02 -41.89
N LYS A 23 -28.20 -20.60 -42.08
CA LYS A 23 -28.77 -19.45 -41.33
C LYS A 23 -28.94 -19.74 -39.85
N ALA A 24 -29.34 -20.96 -39.47
CA ALA A 24 -29.47 -21.38 -38.09
C ALA A 24 -28.12 -21.41 -37.37
N ARG A 25 -27.09 -21.98 -38.01
CA ARG A 25 -25.71 -21.99 -37.46
C ARG A 25 -25.10 -20.62 -37.31
N ALA A 26 -25.38 -19.71 -38.29
CA ALA A 26 -24.92 -18.32 -38.21
C ALA A 26 -25.62 -17.57 -37.06
N ALA A 27 -26.91 -17.78 -36.87
CA ALA A 27 -27.66 -17.15 -35.76
C ALA A 27 -27.19 -17.67 -34.39
N GLU A 28 -26.91 -18.96 -34.27
CA GLU A 28 -26.37 -19.57 -33.04
C GLU A 28 -24.97 -19.07 -32.75
N ALA A 29 -24.12 -18.92 -33.76
CA ALA A 29 -22.77 -18.35 -33.58
C ALA A 29 -22.83 -16.90 -33.11
N LEU A 30 -23.74 -16.09 -33.66
CA LEU A 30 -23.94 -14.70 -33.28
C LEU A 30 -24.47 -14.58 -31.84
N TYR A 31 -25.38 -15.45 -31.45
CA TYR A 31 -25.91 -15.52 -30.09
C TYR A 31 -24.79 -15.87 -29.08
N LYS A 32 -24.01 -16.89 -29.37
CA LYS A 32 -22.84 -17.27 -28.52
C LYS A 32 -21.82 -16.16 -28.43
N GLN A 33 -21.58 -15.44 -29.50
CA GLN A 33 -20.68 -14.28 -29.50
C GLN A 33 -21.20 -13.13 -28.62
N GLN A 34 -22.51 -12.84 -28.71
CA GLN A 34 -23.13 -11.82 -27.86
C GLN A 34 -23.11 -12.20 -26.37
N GLU A 35 -23.39 -13.46 -26.07
CA GLU A 35 -23.35 -13.98 -24.70
C GLU A 35 -21.95 -13.95 -24.12
N ALA A 36 -20.93 -14.36 -24.89
CA ALA A 36 -19.53 -14.25 -24.51
C ALA A 36 -19.11 -12.79 -24.24
N PHE A 37 -19.56 -11.85 -25.05
CA PHE A 37 -19.30 -10.44 -24.86
C PHE A 37 -19.95 -9.90 -23.56
N ARG A 38 -21.21 -10.26 -23.28
CA ARG A 38 -21.90 -9.88 -22.04
C ARG A 38 -21.20 -10.45 -20.79
N ILE A 39 -20.75 -11.70 -20.87
CA ILE A 39 -20.00 -12.33 -19.77
C ILE A 39 -18.67 -11.62 -19.56
N ALA A 40 -17.92 -11.34 -20.63
CA ALA A 40 -16.66 -10.63 -20.56
C ALA A 40 -16.80 -9.22 -19.95
N ASP A 41 -17.86 -8.49 -20.35
CA ASP A 41 -18.14 -7.17 -19.80
C ASP A 41 -18.52 -7.22 -18.33
N SER A 42 -19.36 -8.18 -17.93
CA SER A 42 -19.72 -8.37 -16.52
C SER A 42 -18.52 -8.76 -15.63
N ILE A 43 -17.60 -9.59 -16.15
CA ILE A 43 -16.34 -9.93 -15.45
C ILE A 43 -15.46 -8.68 -15.31
N LYS A 44 -15.34 -7.88 -16.37
CA LYS A 44 -14.54 -6.65 -16.33
C LYS A 44 -15.06 -5.67 -15.27
N VAL A 45 -16.38 -5.41 -15.25
CA VAL A 45 -17.00 -4.54 -14.24
C VAL A 45 -16.79 -5.10 -12.82
N ALA A 46 -16.93 -6.41 -12.63
CA ALA A 46 -16.70 -7.04 -11.33
C ALA A 46 -15.25 -6.93 -10.88
N THR A 47 -14.28 -7.13 -11.77
CA THR A 47 -12.86 -7.01 -11.46
C THR A 47 -12.46 -5.55 -11.16
N GLU A 48 -12.99 -4.59 -11.89
CA GLU A 48 -12.76 -3.16 -11.61
C GLU A 48 -13.33 -2.77 -10.23
N LYS A 49 -14.51 -3.26 -9.88
CA LYS A 49 -15.10 -3.01 -8.56
C LYS A 49 -14.28 -3.59 -7.44
N ILE A 50 -13.81 -4.83 -7.56
CA ILE A 50 -12.94 -5.46 -6.56
C ILE A 50 -11.62 -4.69 -6.41
N ALA A 51 -11.01 -4.27 -7.52
CA ALA A 51 -9.78 -3.49 -7.50
C ALA A 51 -9.96 -2.12 -6.85
N GLU A 52 -11.13 -1.49 -7.03
CA GLU A 52 -11.45 -0.23 -6.37
C GLU A 52 -11.69 -0.40 -4.87
N GLU A 53 -12.43 -1.44 -4.47
CA GLU A 53 -12.65 -1.76 -3.05
C GLU A 53 -11.32 -2.06 -2.34
N GLN A 54 -10.39 -2.78 -2.98
CA GLN A 54 -9.06 -3.05 -2.45
C GLN A 54 -8.24 -1.75 -2.28
N ARG A 55 -8.26 -0.86 -3.27
CA ARG A 55 -7.58 0.46 -3.15
C ARG A 55 -8.13 1.29 -2.01
N GLN A 56 -9.45 1.35 -1.87
CA GLN A 56 -10.10 2.09 -0.78
C GLN A 56 -9.78 1.49 0.59
N ALA A 57 -9.76 0.17 0.71
CA ALA A 57 -9.39 -0.51 1.95
C ALA A 57 -7.92 -0.25 2.32
N GLU A 58 -7.02 -0.23 1.35
CA GLU A 58 -5.60 0.08 1.57
C GLU A 58 -5.40 1.54 2.00
N LEU A 59 -6.06 2.48 1.34
CA LEU A 59 -6.02 3.91 1.72
C LEU A 59 -6.59 4.13 3.13
N ALA A 60 -7.69 3.46 3.48
CA ALA A 60 -8.26 3.54 4.83
C ALA A 60 -7.30 2.98 5.89
N ARG A 61 -6.60 1.87 5.60
CA ARG A 61 -5.58 1.31 6.49
C ARG A 61 -4.43 2.26 6.71
N LEU A 62 -3.89 2.84 5.62
CA LEU A 62 -2.79 3.82 5.71
C LEU A 62 -3.20 5.08 6.49
N ALA A 63 -4.43 5.56 6.29
CA ALA A 63 -4.95 6.70 7.03
C ALA A 63 -5.08 6.39 8.52
N ALA A 64 -5.60 5.22 8.89
CA ALA A 64 -5.71 4.78 10.28
C ALA A 64 -4.33 4.60 10.94
N GLU A 65 -3.35 4.08 10.22
CA GLU A 65 -1.98 3.96 10.71
C GLU A 65 -1.34 5.34 10.96
N GLN A 66 -1.53 6.29 10.04
CA GLN A 66 -1.06 7.67 10.23
C GLN A 66 -1.74 8.36 11.41
N GLU A 67 -3.03 8.14 11.62
CA GLU A 67 -3.76 8.68 12.76
C GLU A 67 -3.27 8.09 14.08
N ALA A 68 -3.01 6.78 14.13
CA ALA A 68 -2.44 6.11 15.29
C ALA A 68 -1.04 6.63 15.63
N VAL A 69 -0.18 6.87 14.64
CA VAL A 69 1.14 7.48 14.84
C VAL A 69 1.01 8.91 15.39
N ARG A 70 0.12 9.74 14.83
CA ARG A 70 -0.13 11.11 15.33
C ARG A 70 -0.68 11.09 16.76
N ALA A 71 -1.58 10.16 17.07
CA ALA A 71 -2.11 10.03 18.43
C ALA A 71 -1.01 9.61 19.42
N ALA A 72 -0.14 8.68 19.06
CA ALA A 72 1.00 8.30 19.88
C ALA A 72 2.01 9.45 20.05
N GLU A 73 2.25 10.25 19.00
CA GLU A 73 3.10 11.44 19.06
C GLU A 73 2.51 12.52 19.99
N SER A 74 1.18 12.73 19.96
CA SER A 74 0.51 13.70 20.84
C SER A 74 0.44 13.25 22.31
N ALA A 75 0.50 11.95 22.56
CA ALA A 75 0.53 11.39 23.93
C ALA A 75 1.91 11.55 24.58
N ALA A 76 2.98 11.64 23.80
CA ALA A 76 4.33 11.78 24.31
C ALA A 76 4.58 13.24 24.74
N LYS A 77 4.76 13.46 26.04
CA LYS A 77 4.93 14.80 26.65
C LYS A 77 6.38 15.15 26.97
N PHE A 78 7.27 14.16 26.99
CA PHE A 78 8.66 14.32 27.42
C PHE A 78 9.58 13.70 26.37
N HIS A 79 10.51 14.51 25.87
CA HIS A 79 11.41 14.13 24.79
C HIS A 79 12.84 14.19 25.26
N ILE A 80 13.64 13.16 24.98
CA ILE A 80 15.09 13.22 25.19
C ILE A 80 15.72 13.81 23.94
N ILE A 81 16.19 15.05 24.07
CA ILE A 81 16.85 15.78 22.99
C ILE A 81 18.34 15.45 23.00
N VAL A 82 18.87 15.15 21.83
CA VAL A 82 20.29 14.79 21.62
C VAL A 82 21.00 15.71 20.64
N GLY A 83 20.33 16.79 20.24
CA GLY A 83 20.91 17.85 19.42
C GLY A 83 19.90 18.94 19.10
N SER A 84 20.38 20.16 18.90
CA SER A 84 19.59 21.30 18.47
C SER A 84 20.31 22.05 17.36
N PHE A 85 19.59 22.33 16.27
CA PHE A 85 20.17 22.87 15.07
C PHE A 85 19.35 24.07 14.57
N LEU A 86 20.02 25.07 14.02
CA LEU A 86 19.38 26.16 13.29
C LEU A 86 19.10 25.80 11.83
N THR A 87 19.94 24.90 11.30
CA THR A 87 19.93 24.48 9.89
C THR A 87 19.17 23.15 9.76
N PRO A 88 18.08 23.10 8.98
CA PRO A 88 17.26 21.88 8.84
C PRO A 88 18.04 20.68 8.30
N GLU A 89 19.01 20.90 7.42
CA GLU A 89 19.82 19.84 6.81
C GLU A 89 20.69 19.11 7.85
N TYR A 90 21.25 19.85 8.82
CA TYR A 90 22.01 19.25 9.91
C TYR A 90 21.10 18.46 10.86
N ALA A 91 19.93 19.00 11.19
CA ALA A 91 18.93 18.28 11.97
C ALA A 91 18.50 16.98 11.29
N GLN A 92 18.29 17.01 9.98
CA GLN A 92 17.93 15.82 9.20
C GLN A 92 19.04 14.77 9.16
N SER A 93 20.29 15.20 8.99
CA SER A 93 21.46 14.31 9.03
C SER A 93 21.58 13.62 10.39
N TRP A 94 21.42 14.40 11.48
CA TRP A 94 21.49 13.89 12.85
C TRP A 94 20.32 12.96 13.18
N LEU A 95 19.12 13.28 12.70
CA LEU A 95 17.95 12.41 12.79
C LEU A 95 18.21 11.03 12.17
N ASN A 96 18.76 11.01 10.95
CA ASN A 96 19.07 9.76 10.26
C ASN A 96 20.10 8.96 11.05
N HIS A 97 21.13 9.60 11.56
CA HIS A 97 22.13 8.95 12.40
C HIS A 97 21.52 8.32 13.67
N CYS A 98 20.62 9.03 14.36
CA CYS A 98 19.91 8.47 15.51
C CYS A 98 19.03 7.27 15.14
N ARG A 99 18.37 7.31 13.98
CA ARG A 99 17.57 6.19 13.47
C ARG A 99 18.42 4.96 13.11
N GLU A 100 19.58 5.17 12.53
CA GLU A 100 20.56 4.09 12.25
C GLU A 100 21.04 3.42 13.54
N MET A 101 21.11 4.17 14.64
CA MET A 101 21.40 3.63 15.97
C MET A 101 20.22 2.90 16.63
N GLY A 102 19.05 2.85 15.97
CA GLY A 102 17.85 2.15 16.43
C GLY A 102 16.92 2.96 17.34
N TYR A 103 17.04 4.30 17.39
CA TYR A 103 16.15 5.17 18.15
C TYR A 103 14.92 5.58 17.34
N ASP A 104 13.77 5.81 18.03
CA ASP A 104 12.57 6.41 17.44
C ASP A 104 12.72 7.93 17.33
N ALA A 105 13.74 8.34 16.56
CA ALA A 105 14.13 9.74 16.48
C ALA A 105 13.17 10.57 15.61
N ARG A 106 12.92 11.81 16.06
CA ARG A 106 12.08 12.81 15.39
C ARG A 106 12.62 14.22 15.55
N ILE A 107 12.24 15.12 14.65
CA ILE A 107 12.53 16.55 14.76
C ILE A 107 11.34 17.24 15.42
N ILE A 108 11.63 18.09 16.40
CA ILE A 108 10.68 18.94 17.12
C ILE A 108 11.04 20.39 16.82
N ASP A 109 10.07 21.13 16.29
CA ASP A 109 10.23 22.57 16.06
C ASP A 109 10.08 23.33 17.38
N TRP A 110 11.07 24.13 17.70
CA TRP A 110 11.11 24.96 18.90
C TRP A 110 11.27 26.42 18.57
N ASN A 111 10.62 27.28 19.37
CA ASN A 111 10.68 28.74 19.20
C ASN A 111 10.26 29.17 17.78
N ASP A 112 9.01 28.90 17.43
CA ASP A 112 8.38 29.22 16.12
C ASP A 112 9.15 28.63 14.93
N GLY A 113 9.73 27.43 15.11
CA GLY A 113 10.48 26.72 14.07
C GLY A 113 11.91 27.21 13.85
N ARG A 114 12.38 28.15 14.66
CA ARG A 114 13.75 28.66 14.57
C ARG A 114 14.80 27.60 14.91
N TRP A 115 14.48 26.71 15.87
CA TRP A 115 15.35 25.62 16.27
C TRP A 115 14.72 24.29 15.86
N LYS A 116 15.51 23.43 15.27
CA LYS A 116 15.20 22.04 14.97
C LYS A 116 15.85 21.16 16.03
N MET A 117 15.06 20.70 17.01
CA MET A 117 15.54 19.82 18.06
C MET A 117 15.37 18.37 17.63
N VAL A 118 16.42 17.57 17.72
CA VAL A 118 16.38 16.15 17.44
C VAL A 118 16.14 15.40 18.74
N SER A 119 14.95 14.82 18.87
CA SER A 119 14.60 13.89 19.93
C SER A 119 15.01 12.49 19.52
N ALA A 120 15.76 11.78 20.38
CA ALA A 120 16.09 10.37 20.16
C ALA A 120 14.93 9.45 20.55
N ASN A 121 14.26 9.73 21.69
CA ASN A 121 13.09 9.00 22.14
C ASN A 121 12.09 9.95 22.83
N SER A 122 10.83 9.48 22.96
CA SER A 122 9.75 10.23 23.60
C SER A 122 9.02 9.38 24.61
N TYR A 123 8.55 9.99 25.70
CA TYR A 123 7.97 9.30 26.86
C TYR A 123 6.68 10.01 27.33
N GLU A 124 5.74 9.26 27.89
CA GLU A 124 4.51 9.79 28.46
C GLU A 124 4.73 10.44 29.84
N THR A 125 5.75 10.01 30.57
CA THR A 125 6.06 10.51 31.91
C THR A 125 7.47 11.05 32.03
N LEU A 126 7.62 12.12 32.80
CA LEU A 126 8.91 12.73 33.12
C LEU A 126 9.86 11.72 33.79
N ARG A 127 9.32 10.86 34.66
CA ARG A 127 10.10 9.83 35.37
C ARG A 127 10.70 8.81 34.39
N ALA A 128 9.94 8.39 33.40
CA ALA A 128 10.44 7.47 32.37
C ALA A 128 11.59 8.11 31.56
N ALA A 129 11.41 9.37 31.16
CA ALA A 129 12.45 10.10 30.43
C ALA A 129 13.74 10.24 31.27
N TYR A 130 13.64 10.61 32.56
CA TYR A 130 14.80 10.74 33.42
C TYR A 130 15.50 9.41 33.75
N ASN A 131 14.77 8.32 33.82
CA ASN A 131 15.37 7.00 34.05
C ASN A 131 16.27 6.56 32.88
N GLU A 132 15.88 6.92 31.65
CA GLU A 132 16.63 6.58 30.43
C GLU A 132 17.73 7.60 30.10
N LEU A 133 17.62 8.83 30.58
CA LEU A 133 18.55 9.92 30.27
C LEU A 133 20.04 9.57 30.49
N PRO A 134 20.45 8.84 31.56
CA PRO A 134 21.87 8.49 31.78
C PRO A 134 22.48 7.65 30.63
N ALA A 135 21.67 6.76 30.00
CA ALA A 135 22.11 5.98 28.88
C ALA A 135 22.38 6.87 27.64
N PHE A 136 21.56 7.89 27.45
CA PHE A 136 21.74 8.87 26.36
C PHE A 136 22.94 9.79 26.62
N LEU A 137 23.13 10.26 27.85
CA LEU A 137 24.29 11.07 28.23
C LEU A 137 25.62 10.34 27.96
N THR A 138 25.65 9.04 28.22
CA THR A 138 26.85 8.22 27.94
C THR A 138 27.09 8.04 26.45
N ARG A 139 26.02 7.95 25.66
CA ARG A 139 26.08 7.63 24.23
C ARG A 139 26.29 8.86 23.35
N PHE A 140 25.82 10.02 23.78
CA PHE A 140 25.87 11.30 23.07
C PHE A 140 26.79 12.33 23.76
N ASP A 141 27.89 11.87 24.34
CA ASP A 141 28.92 12.72 24.93
C ASP A 141 28.41 13.81 25.89
N MET A 142 27.43 13.46 26.73
CA MET A 142 26.82 14.35 27.73
C MET A 142 25.92 15.46 27.20
N GLU A 143 25.55 15.46 25.94
CA GLU A 143 24.74 16.51 25.33
C GLU A 143 23.25 16.11 25.15
N ALA A 144 22.69 15.35 26.12
CA ALA A 144 21.28 14.99 26.11
C ALA A 144 20.53 15.65 27.27
N TRP A 145 19.28 16.09 27.02
CA TRP A 145 18.40 16.65 28.06
C TRP A 145 16.94 16.31 27.79
N VAL A 146 16.09 16.46 28.80
CA VAL A 146 14.65 16.26 28.67
C VAL A 146 13.94 17.58 28.32
N LEU A 147 13.23 17.58 27.21
CA LEU A 147 12.34 18.66 26.81
C LEU A 147 10.89 18.24 27.14
N THR A 148 10.14 19.14 27.78
CA THR A 148 8.69 18.98 27.98
C THR A 148 7.95 19.46 26.72
N GLY A 149 7.18 18.59 26.09
CA GLY A 149 6.26 18.96 25.03
C GLY A 149 5.16 19.90 25.55
N LYS A 150 4.73 20.81 24.70
CA LYS A 150 3.57 21.68 24.99
C LYS A 150 2.28 21.00 24.69
#